data_115d5f430e2c1c52a95427edb5cbf8b9
#
_entry.id   115d5f430e2c1c52a95427edb5cbf8b9
#
_cell.length_a   1.000
_cell.length_b   1.000
_cell.length_c   1.000
_cell.angle_alpha   90.00
_cell.angle_beta   90.00
_cell.angle_gamma   90.00
#
_symmetry.space_group_name_H-M   'P 1'
#
loop_
_entity.id
_entity.type
_entity.pdbx_description
1 polymer ?
#
loop_
_entity_poly.entity_id
_entity_poly.type
_entity_poly.pdbx_seq_one_letter_code
_entity_poly.pdbx_strand_id
1 'polypeptide(L)' 'MQSEKIEKIVDLAATLASKADDIDQVLVIYRLKEGVEDATHGSLDNDLELRDSLWLVEAFKFWLQAGAYGLLKAKDND' A
#
# COMPACT_ATOMS: atom_id res chain seq x y z
N MET A 1 -13.43 -12.11 -13.71
CA MET A 1 -12.04 -11.98 -13.19
C MET A 1 -11.63 -10.56 -13.00
N GLN A 2 -11.84 -9.68 -13.99
CA GLN A 2 -11.56 -8.25 -13.79
C GLN A 2 -12.48 -7.63 -12.73
N SER A 3 -13.74 -8.11 -12.66
CA SER A 3 -14.69 -7.62 -11.67
C SER A 3 -14.25 -7.91 -10.23
N GLU A 4 -13.60 -9.05 -10.00
CA GLU A 4 -13.08 -9.39 -8.67
C GLU A 4 -12.00 -8.42 -8.22
N LYS A 5 -11.08 -8.04 -9.12
CA LYS A 5 -10.04 -7.07 -8.80
C LYS A 5 -10.65 -5.70 -8.48
N ILE A 6 -11.64 -5.28 -9.25
CA ILE A 6 -12.31 -4.01 -9.03
C ILE A 6 -13.03 -4.02 -7.69
N GLU A 7 -13.73 -5.10 -7.38
CA GLU A 7 -14.43 -5.26 -6.11
C GLU A 7 -13.45 -5.17 -4.93
N LYS A 8 -12.29 -5.81 -5.05
CA LYS A 8 -11.28 -5.76 -4.00
C LYS A 8 -10.72 -4.37 -3.80
N ILE A 9 -10.58 -3.60 -4.88
CA ILE A 9 -10.13 -2.21 -4.79
C ILE A 9 -11.19 -1.36 -4.08
N VAL A 10 -12.46 -1.56 -4.42
CA VAL A 10 -13.57 -0.85 -3.77
C VAL A 10 -13.63 -1.22 -2.28
N ASP A 11 -13.45 -2.49 -1.95
CA ASP A 11 -13.43 -2.96 -0.57
C ASP A 11 -12.28 -2.37 0.22
N LEU A 12 -11.10 -2.23 -0.41
CA LEU A 12 -9.96 -1.54 0.20
C LEU A 12 -10.31 -0.10 0.55
N ALA A 13 -10.94 0.61 -0.37
CA ALA A 13 -11.33 1.99 -0.14
C ALA A 13 -12.33 2.09 1.01
N ALA A 14 -13.29 1.17 1.06
CA ALA A 14 -14.28 1.12 2.13
C ALA A 14 -13.64 0.83 3.49
N THR A 15 -12.68 -0.11 3.52
CA THR A 15 -11.94 -0.43 4.73
C THR A 15 -11.14 0.77 5.22
N LEU A 16 -10.47 1.47 4.31
CA LEU A 16 -9.72 2.67 4.63
C LEU A 16 -10.63 3.74 5.21
N ALA A 17 -11.78 3.96 4.57
CA ALA A 17 -12.76 4.94 5.03
C ALA A 17 -13.27 4.60 6.44
N SER A 18 -13.46 3.32 6.74
CA SER A 18 -13.95 2.89 8.05
C SER A 18 -12.94 3.15 9.17
N LYS A 19 -11.66 3.32 8.83
CA LYS A 19 -10.58 3.58 9.77
C LYS A 19 -10.15 5.06 9.78
N ALA A 20 -10.85 5.91 9.06
CA ALA A 20 -10.43 7.29 8.84
C ALA A 20 -10.17 8.06 10.14
N ASP A 21 -11.00 7.83 11.17
CA ASP A 21 -10.84 8.52 12.44
C ASP A 21 -9.58 8.12 13.21
N ASP A 22 -9.04 6.93 12.91
CA ASP A 22 -7.91 6.37 13.62
C ASP A 22 -6.59 6.54 12.86
N ILE A 23 -6.64 7.04 11.63
CA ILE A 23 -5.45 7.17 10.77
C ILE A 23 -4.91 8.57 10.86
N ASP A 24 -3.63 8.69 11.26
CA ASP A 24 -2.91 9.95 11.25
C ASP A 24 -2.35 10.27 9.86
N GLN A 25 -1.65 9.33 9.28
CA GLN A 25 -1.00 9.51 7.97
C GLN A 25 -1.34 8.32 7.08
N VAL A 26 -1.68 8.58 5.83
CA VAL A 26 -1.98 7.53 4.86
C VAL A 26 -1.33 7.85 3.53
N LEU A 27 -0.74 6.82 2.93
CA LEU A 27 -0.16 6.89 1.60
C LEU A 27 -0.60 5.64 0.84
N VAL A 28 -1.27 5.85 -0.29
CA VAL A 28 -1.70 4.77 -1.17
C VAL A 28 -0.91 4.85 -2.46
N ILE A 29 -0.28 3.75 -2.83
CA ILE A 29 0.51 3.66 -4.06
C ILE A 29 -0.22 2.71 -5.01
N TYR A 30 -0.32 3.09 -6.27
CA TYR A 30 -0.99 2.27 -7.26
C TYR A 30 -0.21 2.25 -8.57
N ARG A 31 -0.48 1.23 -9.36
CA ARG A 31 0.08 1.10 -10.70
C ARG A 31 -1.07 1.06 -11.69
N LEU A 32 -0.99 1.88 -12.72
CA LEU A 32 -1.98 1.93 -13.77
C LEU A 32 -1.68 0.87 -14.84
N LYS A 33 -2.73 0.47 -15.53
CA LYS A 33 -2.56 -0.38 -16.72
C LYS A 33 -1.79 0.39 -17.77
N GLU A 34 -1.02 -0.34 -18.57
CA GLU A 34 -0.27 0.22 -19.67
C GLU A 34 -1.21 0.98 -20.61
N GLY A 35 -0.79 2.18 -21.00
CA GLY A 35 -1.52 2.97 -21.98
C GLY A 35 -2.65 3.83 -21.44
N VAL A 36 -2.95 3.78 -20.15
CA VAL A 36 -4.01 4.59 -19.54
C VAL A 36 -3.56 6.04 -19.40
N GLU A 37 -2.35 6.26 -18.91
CA GLU A 37 -1.74 7.57 -18.75
C GLU A 37 -0.25 7.48 -19.08
N ASP A 38 0.39 8.62 -19.22
CA ASP A 38 1.84 8.66 -19.45
C ASP A 38 2.62 8.08 -18.28
N ALA A 39 2.17 8.36 -17.05
CA ALA A 39 2.77 7.81 -15.87
C ALA A 39 2.19 6.43 -15.58
N THR A 40 3.04 5.48 -15.19
CA THR A 40 2.62 4.11 -14.86
C THR A 40 2.26 3.93 -13.40
N HIS A 41 2.68 4.85 -12.56
CA HIS A 41 2.46 4.78 -11.10
C HIS A 41 1.88 6.09 -10.60
N GLY A 42 1.16 6.01 -9.51
CA GLY A 42 0.65 7.16 -8.83
C GLY A 42 0.52 6.93 -7.34
N SER A 43 0.18 7.99 -6.62
CA SER A 43 -0.04 7.90 -5.19
C SER A 43 -1.13 8.87 -4.77
N LEU A 44 -1.79 8.53 -3.68
CA LEU A 44 -2.77 9.36 -3.00
C LEU A 44 -2.37 9.46 -1.54
N ASP A 45 -2.51 10.63 -0.95
CA ASP A 45 -2.18 10.83 0.46
C ASP A 45 -3.10 11.86 1.08
N ASN A 46 -2.98 12.03 2.39
CA ASN A 46 -3.75 13.02 3.14
C ASN A 46 -2.90 14.26 3.43
N ASP A 47 -2.40 14.90 2.37
CA ASP A 47 -1.59 16.12 2.42
C ASP A 47 -0.28 15.94 3.18
N LEU A 48 0.42 14.84 2.89
CA LEU A 48 1.72 14.57 3.50
C LEU A 48 2.81 15.41 2.84
N GLU A 49 3.77 15.86 3.66
CA GLU A 49 4.99 16.42 3.13
C GLU A 49 5.84 15.31 2.49
N LEU A 50 6.68 15.67 1.56
CA LEU A 50 7.54 14.72 0.86
C LEU A 50 8.33 13.84 1.82
N ARG A 51 8.92 14.44 2.87
CA ARG A 51 9.70 13.70 3.84
C ARG A 51 8.87 12.67 4.60
N ASP A 52 7.61 13.01 4.91
CA ASP A 52 6.71 12.10 5.62
C ASP A 52 6.31 10.93 4.73
N SER A 53 6.06 11.20 3.44
CA SER A 53 5.78 10.16 2.46
C SER A 53 6.96 9.21 2.30
N LEU A 54 8.16 9.76 2.19
CA LEU A 54 9.39 8.96 2.09
C LEU A 54 9.59 8.12 3.35
N TRP A 55 9.34 8.69 4.52
CA TRP A 55 9.47 7.97 5.78
C TRP A 55 8.48 6.79 5.85
N LEU A 56 7.23 7.01 5.45
CA LEU A 56 6.22 5.95 5.42
C LEU A 56 6.64 4.81 4.50
N VAL A 57 7.13 5.14 3.31
CA VAL A 57 7.58 4.13 2.34
C VAL A 57 8.74 3.32 2.91
N GLU A 58 9.74 3.99 3.49
CA GLU A 58 10.91 3.33 4.06
C GLU A 58 10.53 2.46 5.27
N ALA A 59 9.68 2.97 6.14
CA ALA A 59 9.22 2.22 7.31
C ALA A 59 8.46 0.97 6.89
N PHE A 60 7.57 1.09 5.90
CA PHE A 60 6.80 -0.04 5.41
C PHE A 60 7.67 -1.06 4.68
N LYS A 61 8.63 -0.57 3.89
CA LYS A 61 9.59 -1.44 3.21
C LYS A 61 10.37 -2.28 4.22
N PHE A 62 10.86 -1.64 5.27
CA PHE A 62 11.58 -2.34 6.34
C PHE A 62 10.69 -3.38 7.00
N TRP A 63 9.44 -3.01 7.30
CA TRP A 63 8.48 -3.91 7.93
C TRP A 63 8.18 -5.12 7.04
N LEU A 64 7.98 -4.91 5.74
CA LEU A 64 7.74 -5.99 4.79
C LEU A 64 8.92 -6.94 4.71
N GLN A 65 10.13 -6.40 4.65
CA GLN A 65 11.35 -7.20 4.57
C GLN A 65 11.54 -8.03 5.84
N ALA A 66 11.32 -7.42 6.99
CA ALA A 66 11.43 -8.10 8.28
C ALA A 66 10.38 -9.22 8.40
N GLY A 67 9.15 -8.94 7.98
CA GLY A 67 8.07 -9.92 8.00
C GLY A 67 8.34 -11.09 7.05
N ALA A 68 8.78 -10.79 5.85
CA ALA A 68 9.11 -11.82 4.87
C ALA A 68 10.27 -12.69 5.35
N TYR A 69 11.30 -12.05 5.89
CA TYR A 69 12.45 -12.77 6.45
C TYR A 69 12.01 -13.65 7.61
N GLY A 70 11.18 -13.14 8.49
CA GLY A 70 10.66 -13.91 9.61
C GLY A 70 9.88 -15.15 9.18
N LEU A 71 9.05 -15.01 8.15
CA LEU A 71 8.30 -16.14 7.61
C LEU A 71 9.20 -17.18 6.98
N LEU A 72 10.20 -16.74 6.20
CA LEU A 72 11.17 -17.66 5.59
C LEU A 72 11.96 -18.40 6.65
N LYS A 73 12.39 -17.69 7.68
CA LYS A 73 13.16 -18.30 8.77
C LYS A 73 12.31 -19.33 9.52
N ALA A 74 11.04 -19.03 9.75
CA ALA A 74 10.13 -19.97 10.40
C ALA A 74 9.97 -21.24 9.58
N LYS A 75 9.87 -21.13 8.26
CA LYS A 75 9.78 -22.28 7.37
C LYS A 75 11.04 -23.12 7.41
N ASP A 76 12.19 -22.47 7.44
CA ASP A 76 13.48 -23.16 7.47
C ASP A 76 13.68 -23.97 8.75
N ASN A 77 13.06 -23.54 9.84
CA ASN A 77 13.14 -24.21 11.13
C ASN A 77 12.17 -25.38 11.26
N ASP A 78 11.24 -25.47 10.36
CA ASP A 78 10.30 -26.60 10.32
C ASP A 78 10.87 -27.73 9.46
#